data_3a243afba2731b5597158050638f6b01
#
_entry.id   3a243afba2731b5597158050638f6b01
#
_cell.length_a   1.000
_cell.length_b   1.000
_cell.length_c   1.000
_cell.angle_alpha   90.00
_cell.angle_beta   90.00
_cell.angle_gamma   90.00
#
_symmetry.space_group_name_H-M   'P 1'
#
loop_
_entity.id
_entity.type
_entity.pdbx_description
1 polymer ?
#
loop_
_entity_poly.entity_id
_entity_poly.type
_entity_poly.pdbx_seq_one_letter_code
_entity_poly.pdbx_strand_id
1 'polypeptide(L)' 'MMKRPINKFCPRSGKYVRDDSLTIYRGNTVGFCNPQCCQEFATNPEAHPSDRAYFDTLLKEYELATELD' A
#
# COMPACT_ATOMS: atom_id res chain seq x y z
N MET A 1 2.69 17.37 6.18
CA MET A 1 2.81 16.92 4.79
C MET A 1 2.32 15.48 4.67
N MET A 2 1.42 15.25 3.73
CA MET A 2 0.96 13.90 3.47
C MET A 2 1.99 13.15 2.65
N LYS A 3 2.38 11.97 3.13
CA LYS A 3 3.29 11.11 2.38
C LYS A 3 2.52 10.47 1.22
N ARG A 4 3.16 10.39 0.07
CA ARG A 4 2.57 9.69 -1.05
C ARG A 4 2.61 8.19 -0.78
N PRO A 5 1.58 7.44 -1.20
CA PRO A 5 1.63 5.99 -1.07
C PRO A 5 2.74 5.40 -1.96
N ILE A 6 3.30 4.29 -1.52
CA ILE A 6 4.34 3.60 -2.29
C ILE A 6 3.77 2.94 -3.53
N ASN A 7 2.47 2.66 -3.53
CA ASN A 7 1.80 2.02 -4.66
C ASN A 7 0.98 3.04 -5.44
N LYS A 8 0.99 2.92 -6.76
CA LYS A 8 0.22 3.77 -7.65
C LYS A 8 -1.18 3.21 -7.89
N PHE A 9 -1.30 1.88 -7.83
CA PHE A 9 -2.54 1.18 -8.13
C PHE A 9 -3.01 0.37 -6.93
N CYS A 10 -4.34 0.25 -6.80
CA CYS A 10 -4.94 -0.57 -5.76
C CYS A 10 -4.64 -2.04 -6.02
N PRO A 11 -4.19 -2.80 -5.00
CA PRO A 11 -3.85 -4.21 -5.19
C PRO A 11 -5.05 -5.10 -5.51
N ARG A 12 -6.26 -4.61 -5.26
CA ARG A 12 -7.48 -5.40 -5.49
C ARG A 12 -8.12 -5.15 -6.84
N SER A 13 -8.17 -3.88 -7.27
CA SER A 13 -8.90 -3.52 -8.48
C SER A 13 -8.01 -3.08 -9.64
N GLY A 14 -6.75 -2.74 -9.36
CA GLY A 14 -5.85 -2.19 -10.37
C GLY A 14 -6.15 -0.74 -10.75
N LYS A 15 -7.11 -0.11 -10.09
CA LYS A 15 -7.41 1.30 -10.33
C LYS A 15 -6.44 2.18 -9.53
N TYR A 16 -6.37 3.46 -9.91
CA TYR A 16 -5.52 4.39 -9.19
C TYR A 16 -5.92 4.51 -7.73
N VAL A 17 -4.90 4.64 -6.87
CA VAL A 17 -5.09 4.87 -5.45
C VAL A 17 -5.74 6.23 -5.23
N ARG A 18 -6.67 6.31 -4.29
CA ARG A 18 -7.34 7.56 -3.92
C ARG A 18 -6.73 8.14 -2.66
N ASP A 19 -6.68 9.46 -2.61
CA ASP A 19 -6.09 10.17 -1.47
C ASP A 19 -6.85 9.94 -0.16
N ASP A 20 -8.12 9.57 -0.24
CA ASP A 20 -8.94 9.29 0.94
C ASP A 20 -8.88 7.82 1.39
N SER A 21 -8.02 7.04 0.76
CA SER A 21 -7.95 5.59 0.98
C SER A 21 -6.53 5.15 1.30
N LEU A 22 -5.85 5.89 2.17
CA LEU A 22 -4.46 5.63 2.54
C LEU A 22 -4.37 5.08 3.95
N THR A 23 -3.41 4.19 4.17
CA THR A 23 -3.11 3.66 5.50
C THR A 23 -1.61 3.38 5.61
N ILE A 24 -1.18 2.96 6.80
CA ILE A 24 0.23 2.66 7.04
C ILE A 24 0.44 1.15 7.08
N TYR A 25 1.45 0.68 6.36
CA TYR A 25 1.86 -0.72 6.39
C TYR A 25 3.38 -0.78 6.51
N ARG A 26 3.87 -1.41 7.58
CA ARG A 26 5.31 -1.54 7.88
C ARG A 26 6.02 -0.18 7.88
N GLY A 27 5.34 0.85 8.40
CA GLY A 27 5.91 2.19 8.48
C GLY A 27 5.84 2.99 7.19
N ASN A 28 5.22 2.45 6.15
CA ASN A 28 5.10 3.13 4.86
C ASN A 28 3.64 3.38 4.52
N THR A 29 3.38 4.44 3.76
CA THR A 29 2.02 4.75 3.32
C THR A 29 1.68 3.88 2.12
N VAL A 30 0.53 3.20 2.21
CA VAL A 30 -0.01 2.40 1.11
C VAL A 30 -1.45 2.84 0.86
N GLY A 31 -1.98 2.55 -0.32
CA GLY A 31 -3.29 3.05 -0.69
C GLY A 31 -4.14 2.03 -1.44
N PHE A 32 -5.44 2.36 -1.50
CA PHE A 32 -6.46 1.57 -2.16
C PHE A 32 -7.33 2.47 -3.03
N CYS A 33 -8.23 1.87 -3.81
CA CYS A 33 -9.09 2.64 -4.71
C CYS A 33 -10.35 3.15 -4.03
N ASN A 34 -10.65 2.68 -2.80
CA ASN A 34 -11.80 3.15 -2.04
C ASN A 34 -11.53 2.99 -0.54
N PRO A 35 -12.26 3.78 0.32
CA PRO A 35 -12.03 3.75 1.76
C PRO A 35 -12.37 2.42 2.42
N GLN A 36 -13.34 1.68 1.87
CA GLN A 36 -13.75 0.40 2.45
C GLN A 36 -12.63 -0.63 2.37
N CYS A 37 -12.01 -0.78 1.22
CA CYS A 37 -10.87 -1.70 1.06
C CYS A 37 -9.72 -1.30 1.97
N CYS A 38 -9.45 0.00 2.06
CA CYS A 38 -8.42 0.52 2.92
C CYS A 38 -8.67 0.18 4.38
N GLN A 39 -9.90 0.39 4.85
CA GLN A 39 -10.26 0.12 6.24
C GLN A 39 -10.18 -1.36 6.57
N GLU A 40 -10.61 -2.23 5.66
CA GLU A 40 -10.53 -3.68 5.86
C GLU A 40 -9.09 -4.13 6.03
N PHE A 41 -8.20 -3.63 5.19
CA PHE A 41 -6.80 -3.97 5.28
C PHE A 41 -6.17 -3.41 6.56
N ALA A 42 -6.48 -2.16 6.89
CA ALA A 42 -5.93 -1.51 8.08
C ALA A 42 -6.35 -2.21 9.37
N THR A 43 -7.60 -2.72 9.39
CA THR A 43 -8.14 -3.40 10.55
C THR A 43 -7.51 -4.78 10.75
N ASN A 44 -7.31 -5.53 9.66
CA ASN A 44 -6.74 -6.87 9.74
C ASN A 44 -5.95 -7.20 8.47
N PRO A 45 -4.70 -6.75 8.38
CA PRO A 45 -3.88 -7.01 7.19
C PRO A 45 -3.60 -8.50 6.99
N GLU A 46 -3.60 -9.30 8.04
CA GLU A 46 -3.35 -10.74 7.93
C GLU A 46 -4.45 -11.48 7.18
N ALA A 47 -5.66 -10.92 7.14
CA ALA A 47 -6.76 -11.50 6.38
C ALA A 47 -6.64 -11.26 4.88
N HIS A 48 -5.65 -10.47 4.46
CA HIS A 48 -5.47 -10.08 3.05
C HIS A 48 -4.05 -10.36 2.58
N PRO A 49 -3.66 -11.66 2.47
CA PRO A 49 -2.29 -12.02 2.11
C PRO A 49 -1.88 -11.54 0.72
N SER A 50 -2.82 -11.47 -0.23
CA SER A 50 -2.50 -10.96 -1.58
C SER A 50 -2.12 -9.50 -1.55
N ASP A 51 -2.83 -8.70 -0.75
CA ASP A 51 -2.51 -7.28 -0.60
C ASP A 51 -1.13 -7.10 0.04
N ARG A 52 -0.85 -7.89 1.07
CA ARG A 52 0.43 -7.86 1.75
C ARG A 52 1.58 -8.23 0.81
N ALA A 53 1.40 -9.28 0.02
CA ALA A 53 2.43 -9.71 -0.92
C ALA A 53 2.74 -8.61 -1.93
N TYR A 54 1.71 -7.92 -2.42
CA TYR A 54 1.89 -6.81 -3.34
C TYR A 54 2.71 -5.68 -2.71
N PHE A 55 2.34 -5.27 -1.51
CA PHE A 55 3.05 -4.20 -0.81
C PHE A 55 4.46 -4.62 -0.42
N ASP A 56 4.65 -5.86 0.02
CA ASP A 56 5.98 -6.36 0.37
C ASP A 56 6.93 -6.33 -0.83
N THR A 57 6.43 -6.68 -2.00
CA THR A 57 7.22 -6.62 -3.24
C THR A 57 7.64 -5.18 -3.54
N LEU A 58 6.70 -4.24 -3.40
CA LEU A 58 7.01 -2.82 -3.64
C LEU A 58 8.01 -2.28 -2.62
N LEU A 59 7.86 -2.67 -1.36
CA LEU A 59 8.79 -2.24 -0.31
C LEU A 59 10.19 -2.76 -0.58
N LYS A 60 10.31 -3.98 -1.04
CA LYS A 60 11.59 -4.58 -1.37
C LYS A 60 12.26 -3.82 -2.51
N GLU A 61 11.52 -3.48 -3.55
CA GLU A 61 12.04 -2.69 -4.66
C GLU A 61 12.46 -1.30 -4.20
N TYR A 62 11.68 -0.68 -3.34
CA TYR A 62 11.97 0.64 -2.80
C TYR A 62 13.25 0.62 -1.97
N GLU A 63 13.42 -0.38 -1.10
CA GLU A 63 14.60 -0.51 -0.27
C GLU A 63 15.86 -0.72 -1.11
N LEU A 64 15.77 -1.55 -2.14
CA LEU A 64 16.90 -1.78 -3.05
C LEU A 64 17.29 -0.50 -3.77
N ALA A 65 16.31 0.27 -4.22
CA ALA A 65 16.59 1.54 -4.89
C ALA A 65 17.28 2.52 -3.93
N THR A 66 16.87 2.53 -2.67
CA THR A 66 17.46 3.40 -1.66
C THR A 66 18.89 2.98 -1.34
N GLU A 67 19.14 1.68 -1.27
CA GLU A 67 20.47 1.15 -0.97
C GLU A 67 21.47 1.42 -2.10
N LEU A 68 21.00 1.55 -3.33
CA LEU A 68 21.87 1.82 -4.47
C LEU A 68 22.29 3.28 -4.58
N ASP A 69 21.63 4.15 -3.83
CA ASP A 69 22.03 5.56 -3.75
C ASP A 69 23.19 5.72 -2.75
#